data_21b4a2d0c74cd44afd81585a20d7859d
#
_entry.id   21b4a2d0c74cd44afd81585a20d7859d
#
_cell.length_a   1.000
_cell.length_b   1.000
_cell.length_c   1.000
_cell.angle_alpha   90.00
_cell.angle_beta   90.00
_cell.angle_gamma   90.00
#
_symmetry.space_group_name_H-M   'P 1'
#
loop_
_entity.id
_entity.type
_entity.pdbx_description
1 polymer ?
#
loop_
_entity_poly.entity_id
_entity_poly.type
_entity_poly.pdbx_seq_one_letter_code
_entity_poly.pdbx_strand_id
1 'polypeptide(L)'
;MHSGTKTLGVLAGSLFLWGATTTSAIGADMSFFITSAGPGNGANLGGIEGADKHCQSLAAAAGAGNRTWRAYLSSQTAALDDPKAVHARNRIGAGPWHNAKGVMVAKNVDDLHSTNAKLTKETALDEKGQMVNGRTDKPNRHDILTGSRPDGTAFPPNPPFGDMTCGNWTKSGEEGAAMTGHHDRAGPTGDAWATSWNSGHPTRGCSQTALRGTGGDGLLYCFAEK
;
A
#
# COMPACT_ATOMS: atom_id res chain seq x y z
N MET A 1 2.70 -53.11 72.59
CA MET A 1 2.55 -53.49 71.20
C MET A 1 1.79 -52.38 70.52
N HIS A 2 2.50 -51.44 69.84
CA HIS A 2 1.87 -50.33 69.06
C HIS A 2 2.25 -50.51 67.61
N SER A 3 1.22 -50.78 66.82
CA SER A 3 1.31 -50.89 65.40
C SER A 3 1.16 -49.44 64.74
N GLY A 4 2.20 -48.98 64.12
CA GLY A 4 2.16 -47.68 63.40
C GLY A 4 1.91 -47.90 61.91
N THR A 5 0.80 -47.41 61.44
CA THR A 5 0.42 -47.43 60.04
C THR A 5 1.06 -46.23 59.32
N LYS A 6 1.89 -46.49 58.33
CA LYS A 6 2.48 -45.43 57.45
C LYS A 6 1.56 -45.16 56.22
N THR A 7 1.04 -43.96 56.17
CA THR A 7 0.26 -43.51 55.04
C THR A 7 1.22 -42.97 53.95
N LEU A 8 1.14 -43.54 52.73
CA LEU A 8 1.88 -43.09 51.55
C LEU A 8 1.06 -42.00 50.88
N GLY A 9 1.57 -40.76 50.83
CA GLY A 9 0.97 -39.67 50.10
C GLY A 9 1.37 -39.71 48.62
N VAL A 10 0.39 -39.83 47.73
CA VAL A 10 0.58 -39.74 46.28
C VAL A 10 0.53 -38.29 45.91
N LEU A 11 1.65 -37.71 45.46
CA LEU A 11 1.70 -36.39 44.84
C LEU A 11 1.29 -36.50 43.36
N ALA A 12 0.09 -36.01 43.05
CA ALA A 12 -0.35 -35.84 41.65
C ALA A 12 0.30 -34.60 41.07
N GLY A 13 1.31 -34.75 40.23
CA GLY A 13 1.93 -33.68 39.47
C GLY A 13 1.04 -33.31 38.26
N SER A 14 0.43 -32.13 38.29
CA SER A 14 -0.30 -31.60 37.14
C SER A 14 0.70 -31.07 36.10
N LEU A 15 0.85 -31.77 34.97
CA LEU A 15 1.55 -31.25 33.78
C LEU A 15 0.67 -30.19 33.13
N PHE A 16 1.06 -28.93 33.24
CA PHE A 16 0.53 -27.87 32.39
C PHE A 16 1.18 -27.97 31.01
N LEU A 17 0.45 -28.51 30.04
CA LEU A 17 0.79 -28.39 28.62
C LEU A 17 0.55 -26.92 28.17
N TRP A 18 1.61 -26.15 28.07
CA TRP A 18 1.55 -24.88 27.33
C TRP A 18 1.38 -25.18 25.85
N GLY A 19 0.16 -25.07 25.37
CA GLY A 19 -0.14 -25.06 23.94
C GLY A 19 0.51 -23.84 23.32
N ALA A 20 1.61 -24.02 22.61
CA ALA A 20 2.15 -23.00 21.73
C ALA A 20 1.13 -22.76 20.60
N THR A 21 0.32 -21.71 20.72
CA THR A 21 -0.45 -21.19 19.61
C THR A 21 0.54 -20.64 18.59
N THR A 22 0.80 -21.39 17.52
CA THR A 22 1.47 -20.88 16.34
C THR A 22 0.54 -19.85 15.70
N THR A 23 0.67 -18.58 16.09
CA THR A 23 0.20 -17.48 15.26
C THR A 23 0.96 -17.59 13.94
N SER A 24 0.27 -18.01 12.87
CA SER A 24 0.80 -17.91 11.52
C SER A 24 1.25 -16.47 11.34
N ALA A 25 2.55 -16.26 11.20
CA ALA A 25 3.11 -14.94 10.93
C ALA A 25 2.53 -14.47 9.59
N ILE A 26 1.55 -13.56 9.65
CA ILE A 26 1.09 -12.84 8.46
C ILE A 26 2.35 -12.19 7.92
N GLY A 27 2.78 -12.59 6.71
CA GLY A 27 3.69 -11.77 5.94
C GLY A 27 5.18 -12.06 5.93
N ALA A 28 5.67 -13.25 6.29
CA ALA A 28 7.11 -13.57 6.12
C ALA A 28 7.62 -13.26 4.69
N ASP A 29 6.76 -13.37 3.68
CA ASP A 29 7.06 -13.07 2.27
C ASP A 29 6.37 -11.80 1.73
N MET A 30 5.56 -11.10 2.55
CA MET A 30 4.88 -9.88 2.12
C MET A 30 5.90 -8.85 1.64
N SER A 31 5.73 -8.39 0.42
CA SER A 31 6.56 -7.35 -0.21
C SER A 31 5.73 -6.32 -0.98
N PHE A 32 4.40 -6.42 -0.87
CA PHE A 32 3.43 -5.47 -1.43
C PHE A 32 2.18 -5.41 -0.54
N PHE A 33 1.65 -4.21 -0.34
CA PHE A 33 0.32 -3.98 0.24
C PHE A 33 -0.22 -2.60 -0.14
N ILE A 34 -1.54 -2.39 0.02
CA ILE A 34 -2.16 -1.07 0.09
C ILE A 34 -2.27 -0.66 1.55
N THR A 35 -1.98 0.58 1.90
CA THR A 35 -2.13 1.04 3.29
C THR A 35 -3.59 0.92 3.76
N SER A 36 -3.83 0.33 4.93
CA SER A 36 -5.19 0.21 5.50
C SER A 36 -5.78 1.57 5.90
N ALA A 37 -4.93 2.59 6.05
CA ALA A 37 -5.29 3.97 6.33
C ALA A 37 -4.28 4.92 5.67
N GLY A 38 -4.75 6.07 5.22
CA GLY A 38 -3.87 7.18 4.84
C GLY A 38 -3.36 7.95 6.06
N PRO A 39 -2.40 8.86 5.90
CA PRO A 39 -1.91 9.72 7.00
C PRO A 39 -2.97 10.67 7.58
N GLY A 40 -4.11 10.87 6.88
CA GLY A 40 -5.24 11.67 7.37
C GLY A 40 -5.13 13.17 7.11
N ASN A 41 -4.14 13.62 6.34
CA ASN A 41 -3.93 15.03 5.99
C ASN A 41 -4.00 15.24 4.46
N GLY A 42 -5.03 14.67 3.82
CA GLY A 42 -5.17 14.72 2.37
C GLY A 42 -3.94 14.15 1.66
N ALA A 43 -3.49 14.84 0.62
CA ALA A 43 -2.28 14.48 -0.12
C ALA A 43 -0.98 15.10 0.47
N ASN A 44 -1.05 15.80 1.61
CA ASN A 44 0.14 16.19 2.33
C ASN A 44 0.67 15.01 3.14
N LEU A 45 1.59 14.29 2.55
CA LEU A 45 2.22 13.10 3.12
C LEU A 45 3.54 13.42 3.84
N GLY A 46 3.97 14.69 3.85
CA GLY A 46 5.31 15.10 4.25
C GLY A 46 6.35 14.77 3.17
N GLY A 47 5.95 14.91 1.89
CA GLY A 47 6.74 14.51 0.74
C GLY A 47 6.80 12.98 0.55
N ILE A 48 7.63 12.53 -0.38
CA ILE A 48 7.85 11.09 -0.63
C ILE A 48 8.45 10.40 0.61
N GLU A 49 9.34 11.07 1.33
CA GLU A 49 9.96 10.51 2.55
C GLU A 49 8.93 10.25 3.66
N GLY A 50 7.97 11.15 3.83
CA GLY A 50 6.87 10.96 4.79
C GLY A 50 5.99 9.78 4.39
N ALA A 51 5.70 9.62 3.11
CA ALA A 51 4.96 8.47 2.58
C ALA A 51 5.71 7.14 2.80
N ASP A 52 7.04 7.12 2.59
CA ASP A 52 7.87 5.94 2.87
C ASP A 52 7.84 5.55 4.35
N LYS A 53 7.95 6.54 5.24
CA LYS A 53 7.85 6.32 6.70
C LYS A 53 6.48 5.74 7.07
N HIS A 54 5.40 6.18 6.41
CA HIS A 54 4.07 5.64 6.64
C HIS A 54 3.98 4.18 6.19
N CYS A 55 4.47 3.84 4.98
CA CYS A 55 4.58 2.46 4.51
C CYS A 55 5.40 1.59 5.48
N GLN A 56 6.58 2.08 5.91
CA GLN A 56 7.47 1.38 6.84
C GLN A 56 6.80 1.11 8.18
N SER A 57 6.05 2.07 8.73
CA SER A 57 5.38 1.92 10.02
C SER A 57 4.27 0.88 9.98
N LEU A 58 3.45 0.87 8.91
CA LEU A 58 2.39 -0.12 8.75
C LEU A 58 2.96 -1.53 8.50
N ALA A 59 4.02 -1.64 7.70
CA ALA A 59 4.73 -2.89 7.50
C ALA A 59 5.32 -3.43 8.80
N ALA A 60 5.93 -2.56 9.64
CA ALA A 60 6.46 -2.95 10.94
C ALA A 60 5.36 -3.43 11.88
N ALA A 61 4.21 -2.75 11.92
CA ALA A 61 3.06 -3.16 12.72
C ALA A 61 2.48 -4.52 12.27
N ALA A 62 2.63 -4.87 10.99
CA ALA A 62 2.23 -6.15 10.41
C ALA A 62 3.32 -7.24 10.51
N GLY A 63 4.45 -6.97 11.18
CA GLY A 63 5.54 -7.95 11.34
C GLY A 63 6.52 -8.05 10.16
N ALA A 64 6.43 -7.15 9.17
CA ALA A 64 7.28 -7.09 7.99
C ALA A 64 8.26 -5.89 8.01
N GLY A 65 8.56 -5.34 9.16
CA GLY A 65 9.40 -4.15 9.34
C GLY A 65 10.90 -4.37 9.09
N ASN A 66 11.35 -5.60 8.90
CA ASN A 66 12.74 -5.96 8.60
C ASN A 66 13.18 -5.67 7.15
N ARG A 67 12.27 -5.17 6.31
CA ARG A 67 12.51 -4.75 4.94
C ARG A 67 12.43 -3.23 4.84
N THR A 68 13.05 -2.64 3.82
CA THR A 68 12.88 -1.23 3.46
C THR A 68 11.63 -1.08 2.60
N TRP A 69 10.67 -0.30 3.06
CA TRP A 69 9.41 -0.09 2.35
C TRP A 69 9.35 1.28 1.69
N ARG A 70 8.85 1.30 0.46
CA ARG A 70 8.68 2.50 -0.36
C ARG A 70 7.24 2.66 -0.81
N ALA A 71 6.73 3.88 -0.71
CA ALA A 71 5.48 4.25 -1.35
C ALA A 71 5.69 4.33 -2.87
N TYR A 72 4.77 3.80 -3.65
CA TYR A 72 4.76 3.92 -5.10
C TYR A 72 4.26 5.32 -5.50
N LEU A 73 5.14 6.28 -5.47
CA LEU A 73 4.84 7.69 -5.75
C LEU A 73 5.90 8.27 -6.69
N SER A 74 5.43 9.05 -7.68
CA SER A 74 6.31 9.91 -8.47
C SER A 74 6.33 11.32 -7.89
N SER A 75 7.38 12.09 -8.17
CA SER A 75 7.42 13.55 -7.97
C SER A 75 7.79 14.25 -9.26
N GLN A 76 7.28 15.45 -9.45
CA GLN A 76 7.50 16.27 -10.63
C GLN A 76 8.56 17.35 -10.35
N THR A 77 9.24 17.76 -11.40
CA THR A 77 10.17 18.88 -11.41
C THR A 77 9.73 19.92 -12.45
N ALA A 78 10.35 21.09 -12.45
CA ALA A 78 10.00 22.16 -13.40
C ALA A 78 10.41 21.85 -14.86
N ALA A 79 11.31 20.90 -15.06
CA ALA A 79 11.78 20.48 -16.39
C ALA A 79 11.57 18.97 -16.58
N LEU A 80 11.26 18.56 -17.81
CA LEU A 80 10.93 17.16 -18.14
C LEU A 80 12.09 16.19 -17.92
N ASP A 81 13.30 16.64 -18.16
CA ASP A 81 14.56 15.89 -18.11
C ASP A 81 15.38 16.22 -16.85
N ASP A 82 14.80 16.90 -15.87
CA ASP A 82 15.48 17.17 -14.61
C ASP A 82 15.76 15.85 -13.87
N PRO A 83 17.02 15.53 -13.58
CA PRO A 83 17.38 14.29 -12.89
C PRO A 83 16.85 14.19 -11.46
N LYS A 84 16.27 15.27 -10.92
CA LYS A 84 15.60 15.29 -9.62
C LYS A 84 14.16 14.78 -9.69
N ALA A 85 13.59 14.57 -10.89
CA ALA A 85 12.28 13.95 -11.04
C ALA A 85 12.34 12.52 -10.47
N VAL A 86 11.39 12.18 -9.63
CA VAL A 86 11.29 10.84 -9.07
C VAL A 86 10.26 10.05 -9.84
N HIS A 87 10.65 8.89 -10.35
CA HIS A 87 9.78 7.94 -11.01
C HIS A 87 9.42 6.80 -10.05
N ALA A 88 8.14 6.57 -9.80
CA ALA A 88 7.68 5.54 -8.89
C ALA A 88 8.26 4.16 -9.22
N ARG A 89 8.35 3.82 -10.52
CA ARG A 89 8.90 2.56 -11.00
C ARG A 89 10.36 2.30 -10.59
N ASN A 90 11.15 3.36 -10.39
CA ASN A 90 12.59 3.26 -10.13
C ASN A 90 12.92 3.13 -8.63
N ARG A 91 11.94 3.27 -7.75
CA ARG A 91 12.16 3.31 -6.30
C ARG A 91 11.62 2.11 -5.53
N ILE A 92 10.93 1.21 -6.19
CA ILE A 92 10.27 0.07 -5.56
C ILE A 92 11.08 -1.23 -5.60
N GLY A 93 12.32 -1.21 -6.12
CA GLY A 93 13.16 -2.40 -6.30
C GLY A 93 12.82 -3.19 -7.56
N ALA A 94 13.30 -4.44 -7.62
CA ALA A 94 13.21 -5.28 -8.81
C ALA A 94 12.08 -6.34 -8.78
N GLY A 95 11.48 -6.59 -7.61
CA GLY A 95 10.51 -7.67 -7.40
C GLY A 95 11.18 -9.06 -7.21
N PRO A 96 10.44 -10.17 -7.25
CA PRO A 96 8.99 -10.24 -7.33
C PRO A 96 8.29 -9.73 -6.07
N TRP A 97 7.05 -9.26 -6.22
CA TRP A 97 6.26 -8.76 -5.09
C TRP A 97 5.08 -9.67 -4.79
N HIS A 98 4.87 -9.91 -3.50
CA HIS A 98 3.81 -10.77 -2.97
C HIS A 98 2.97 -9.98 -1.96
N ASN A 99 1.67 -10.18 -1.99
CA ASN A 99 0.77 -9.59 -1.00
C ASN A 99 0.86 -10.29 0.36
N ALA A 100 0.11 -9.82 1.34
CA ALA A 100 0.09 -10.36 2.71
C ALA A 100 -0.35 -11.85 2.82
N LYS A 101 -0.93 -12.41 1.75
CA LYS A 101 -1.29 -13.85 1.66
C LYS A 101 -0.31 -14.66 0.82
N GLY A 102 0.84 -14.10 0.44
CA GLY A 102 1.85 -14.76 -0.38
C GLY A 102 1.50 -14.88 -1.86
N VAL A 103 0.44 -14.23 -2.33
CA VAL A 103 0.10 -14.22 -3.76
C VAL A 103 1.00 -13.23 -4.48
N MET A 104 1.71 -13.69 -5.51
CA MET A 104 2.55 -12.85 -6.34
C MET A 104 1.70 -11.90 -7.17
N VAL A 105 1.92 -10.57 -7.01
CA VAL A 105 1.21 -9.51 -7.74
C VAL A 105 1.94 -9.11 -9.02
N ALA A 106 3.27 -9.20 -9.03
CA ALA A 106 4.11 -8.99 -10.21
C ALA A 106 5.49 -9.62 -10.04
N LYS A 107 6.11 -10.05 -11.14
CA LYS A 107 7.45 -10.68 -11.16
C LYS A 107 8.57 -9.66 -11.07
N ASN A 108 8.40 -8.53 -11.74
CA ASN A 108 9.38 -7.44 -11.86
C ASN A 108 8.67 -6.13 -12.26
N VAL A 109 9.43 -5.06 -12.44
CA VAL A 109 8.91 -3.73 -12.79
C VAL A 109 8.14 -3.73 -14.10
N ASP A 110 8.63 -4.42 -15.13
CA ASP A 110 7.96 -4.44 -16.44
C ASP A 110 6.66 -5.25 -16.40
N ASP A 111 6.65 -6.37 -15.68
CA ASP A 111 5.45 -7.17 -15.44
C ASP A 111 4.39 -6.37 -14.67
N LEU A 112 4.81 -5.59 -13.67
CA LEU A 112 3.93 -4.72 -12.87
C LEU A 112 3.22 -3.66 -13.73
N HIS A 113 3.90 -3.10 -14.73
CA HIS A 113 3.37 -2.07 -15.64
C HIS A 113 2.78 -2.63 -16.93
N SER A 114 2.56 -3.94 -16.99
CA SER A 114 1.93 -4.64 -18.11
C SER A 114 0.50 -5.08 -17.77
N THR A 115 -0.17 -5.68 -18.74
CA THR A 115 -1.47 -6.34 -18.55
C THR A 115 -1.38 -7.62 -17.71
N ASN A 116 -0.18 -8.14 -17.45
CA ASN A 116 0.04 -9.37 -16.69
C ASN A 116 0.02 -9.13 -15.16
N ALA A 117 0.16 -7.87 -14.70
CA ALA A 117 0.12 -7.54 -13.29
C ALA A 117 -1.18 -8.03 -12.64
N LYS A 118 -1.04 -8.81 -11.58
CA LYS A 118 -2.18 -9.40 -10.86
C LYS A 118 -2.66 -8.48 -9.73
N LEU A 119 -2.83 -7.20 -10.05
CA LEU A 119 -3.43 -6.22 -9.16
C LEU A 119 -4.92 -6.11 -9.46
N THR A 120 -5.73 -6.71 -8.60
CA THR A 120 -7.20 -6.70 -8.62
C THR A 120 -7.70 -6.45 -7.20
N LYS A 121 -9.01 -6.27 -7.03
CA LYS A 121 -9.60 -6.11 -5.69
C LYS A 121 -9.21 -7.25 -4.73
N GLU A 122 -9.11 -8.48 -5.23
CA GLU A 122 -8.84 -9.68 -4.43
C GLU A 122 -7.36 -9.83 -4.05
N THR A 123 -6.46 -9.25 -4.84
CA THR A 123 -5.01 -9.41 -4.66
C THR A 123 -4.33 -8.15 -4.11
N ALA A 124 -4.91 -6.97 -4.33
CA ALA A 124 -4.41 -5.70 -3.80
C ALA A 124 -4.89 -5.51 -2.35
N LEU A 125 -4.33 -6.33 -1.46
CA LEU A 125 -4.70 -6.39 -0.05
C LEU A 125 -3.94 -5.33 0.78
N ASP A 126 -4.48 -5.01 1.95
CA ASP A 126 -3.77 -4.19 2.92
C ASP A 126 -2.66 -4.97 3.66
N GLU A 127 -1.91 -4.30 4.54
CA GLU A 127 -0.82 -4.91 5.32
C GLU A 127 -1.30 -5.99 6.29
N LYS A 128 -2.62 -6.06 6.56
CA LYS A 128 -3.25 -7.06 7.41
C LYS A 128 -3.84 -8.23 6.63
N GLY A 129 -3.68 -8.22 5.28
CA GLY A 129 -4.25 -9.22 4.40
C GLY A 129 -5.75 -9.10 4.17
N GLN A 130 -6.33 -7.91 4.42
CA GLN A 130 -7.74 -7.62 4.20
C GLN A 130 -7.94 -6.95 2.85
N MET A 131 -9.11 -7.15 2.25
CA MET A 131 -9.48 -6.43 1.02
C MET A 131 -9.76 -4.96 1.34
N VAL A 132 -9.18 -4.08 0.51
CA VAL A 132 -9.50 -2.66 0.52
C VAL A 132 -10.82 -2.44 -0.23
N ASN A 133 -11.66 -1.54 0.27
CA ASN A 133 -12.92 -1.20 -0.37
C ASN A 133 -12.69 -0.70 -1.80
N GLY A 134 -13.39 -1.31 -2.74
CA GLY A 134 -13.38 -0.95 -4.15
C GLY A 134 -14.45 0.08 -4.51
N ARG A 135 -14.61 0.35 -5.81
CA ARG A 135 -15.52 1.36 -6.36
C ARG A 135 -16.97 1.25 -5.90
N THR A 136 -17.49 0.03 -5.78
CA THR A 136 -18.89 -0.23 -5.43
C THR A 136 -19.13 -0.38 -3.94
N ASP A 137 -18.07 -0.41 -3.14
CA ASP A 137 -18.18 -0.54 -1.69
C ASP A 137 -18.45 0.83 -1.01
N LYS A 138 -18.84 0.78 0.25
CA LYS A 138 -19.08 1.98 1.08
C LYS A 138 -18.24 1.90 2.35
N PRO A 139 -17.38 2.88 2.61
CA PRO A 139 -17.00 3.98 1.71
C PRO A 139 -16.20 3.47 0.50
N ASN A 140 -16.33 4.17 -0.64
CA ASN A 140 -15.46 3.94 -1.78
C ASN A 140 -14.02 4.38 -1.45
N ARG A 141 -13.03 3.51 -1.70
CA ARG A 141 -11.59 3.75 -1.44
C ARG A 141 -10.71 3.22 -2.55
N HIS A 142 -11.25 3.13 -3.79
CA HIS A 142 -10.53 2.46 -4.86
C HIS A 142 -9.41 3.30 -5.47
N ASP A 143 -9.43 4.63 -5.28
CA ASP A 143 -8.40 5.53 -5.76
C ASP A 143 -7.19 5.53 -4.83
N ILE A 144 -6.06 5.07 -5.33
CA ILE A 144 -4.79 5.07 -4.61
C ILE A 144 -3.90 6.17 -5.19
N LEU A 145 -3.27 6.97 -4.36
CA LEU A 145 -2.36 8.04 -4.78
C LEU A 145 -1.10 7.47 -5.43
N THR A 146 -0.71 8.01 -6.59
CA THR A 146 0.47 7.55 -7.33
C THR A 146 1.31 8.69 -7.94
N GLY A 147 0.67 9.75 -8.46
CA GLY A 147 1.33 10.82 -9.20
C GLY A 147 2.05 10.32 -10.45
N SER A 148 1.66 9.16 -10.99
CA SER A 148 2.42 8.44 -12.00
C SER A 148 1.65 8.26 -13.30
N ARG A 149 2.38 8.24 -14.41
CA ARG A 149 1.91 7.78 -15.72
C ARG A 149 1.72 6.26 -15.72
N PRO A 150 1.05 5.68 -16.73
CA PRO A 150 0.83 4.22 -16.81
C PRO A 150 2.11 3.39 -16.74
N ASP A 151 3.22 3.92 -17.29
CA ASP A 151 4.53 3.27 -17.26
C ASP A 151 5.31 3.45 -15.94
N GLY A 152 4.72 4.12 -14.95
CA GLY A 152 5.32 4.38 -13.63
C GLY A 152 6.30 5.55 -13.59
N THR A 153 6.39 6.34 -14.67
CA THR A 153 7.19 7.56 -14.69
C THR A 153 6.39 8.77 -14.18
N ALA A 154 7.08 9.84 -13.78
CA ALA A 154 6.46 11.10 -13.42
C ALA A 154 5.79 11.77 -14.63
N PHE A 155 4.74 12.54 -14.38
CA PHE A 155 4.16 13.42 -15.40
C PHE A 155 5.13 14.55 -15.74
N PRO A 156 5.16 15.01 -17.02
CA PRO A 156 5.90 16.20 -17.37
C PRO A 156 5.27 17.44 -16.71
N PRO A 157 6.06 18.48 -16.41
CA PRO A 157 5.57 19.68 -15.74
C PRO A 157 4.69 20.59 -16.63
N ASN A 158 4.63 20.28 -17.92
CA ASN A 158 3.98 21.13 -18.93
C ASN A 158 2.55 20.69 -19.24
N PRO A 159 1.70 21.62 -19.74
CA PRO A 159 0.37 21.28 -20.20
C PRO A 159 0.35 20.03 -21.10
N PRO A 160 -0.72 19.22 -21.05
CA PRO A 160 -2.00 19.51 -20.38
C PRO A 160 -2.08 19.08 -18.91
N PHE A 161 -1.02 18.48 -18.33
CA PHE A 161 -1.17 17.75 -17.06
C PHE A 161 -0.94 18.60 -15.80
N GLY A 162 -0.16 19.68 -15.86
CA GLY A 162 0.12 20.47 -14.67
C GLY A 162 0.73 19.66 -13.52
N ASP A 163 0.47 20.10 -12.27
CA ASP A 163 0.87 19.36 -11.05
C ASP A 163 -0.09 18.20 -10.82
N MET A 164 0.43 16.96 -10.87
CA MET A 164 -0.28 15.71 -10.63
C MET A 164 0.15 15.03 -9.32
N THR A 165 0.74 15.79 -8.40
CA THR A 165 1.35 15.28 -7.17
C THR A 165 0.98 16.07 -5.92
N CYS A 166 0.00 17.00 -6.02
CA CYS A 166 -0.33 17.91 -4.92
C CYS A 166 0.92 18.60 -4.34
N GLY A 167 1.74 19.22 -5.22
CA GLY A 167 2.98 19.89 -4.82
C GLY A 167 4.02 18.93 -4.26
N ASN A 168 4.24 17.81 -4.93
CA ASN A 168 5.13 16.75 -4.50
C ASN A 168 4.80 16.26 -3.08
N TRP A 169 3.51 16.00 -2.85
CA TRP A 169 2.98 15.39 -1.63
C TRP A 169 3.11 16.29 -0.38
N THR A 170 3.00 17.61 -0.58
CA THR A 170 3.10 18.61 0.50
C THR A 170 1.84 19.46 0.67
N LYS A 171 0.84 19.32 -0.22
CA LYS A 171 -0.40 20.12 -0.17
C LYS A 171 -1.58 19.29 0.34
N SER A 172 -2.46 19.95 1.12
CA SER A 172 -3.70 19.37 1.64
C SER A 172 -4.90 20.33 1.50
N GLY A 173 -4.80 21.34 0.61
CA GLY A 173 -5.88 22.29 0.34
C GLY A 173 -6.90 21.76 -0.67
N GLU A 174 -7.95 22.55 -0.91
CA GLU A 174 -9.01 22.20 -1.87
C GLU A 174 -8.54 22.29 -3.33
N GLU A 175 -7.46 23.02 -3.60
CA GLU A 175 -6.90 23.19 -4.93
C GLU A 175 -5.80 22.18 -5.23
N GLY A 176 -5.48 22.05 -6.53
CA GLY A 176 -4.47 21.13 -7.04
C GLY A 176 -5.06 19.78 -7.39
N ALA A 177 -4.18 18.85 -7.73
CA ALA A 177 -4.56 17.47 -8.07
C ALA A 177 -3.41 16.50 -7.81
N ALA A 178 -3.75 15.24 -7.59
CA ALA A 178 -2.82 14.12 -7.63
C ALA A 178 -3.37 13.04 -8.55
N MET A 179 -2.53 12.45 -9.38
CA MET A 179 -2.92 11.27 -10.17
C MET A 179 -3.15 10.08 -9.23
N THR A 180 -4.24 9.36 -9.50
CA THR A 180 -4.62 8.14 -8.79
C THR A 180 -4.66 6.93 -9.71
N GLY A 181 -4.68 5.74 -9.13
CA GLY A 181 -4.96 4.49 -9.82
C GLY A 181 -6.03 3.68 -9.11
N HIS A 182 -6.73 2.84 -9.85
CA HIS A 182 -7.83 2.03 -9.36
C HIS A 182 -7.32 0.64 -8.97
N HIS A 183 -7.14 0.38 -7.67
CA HIS A 183 -6.61 -0.90 -7.22
C HIS A 183 -7.47 -2.11 -7.60
N ASP A 184 -8.77 -1.89 -7.74
CA ASP A 184 -9.76 -2.90 -8.15
C ASP A 184 -9.97 -2.98 -9.66
N ARG A 185 -9.25 -2.16 -10.45
CA ARG A 185 -9.39 -2.01 -11.90
C ARG A 185 -10.82 -1.76 -12.38
N ALA A 186 -11.64 -1.18 -11.53
CA ALA A 186 -13.04 -0.86 -11.81
C ALA A 186 -13.17 0.63 -12.14
N GLY A 187 -13.59 0.94 -13.36
CA GLY A 187 -13.85 2.31 -13.82
C GLY A 187 -15.27 2.49 -14.33
N PRO A 188 -15.64 3.71 -14.78
CA PRO A 188 -16.94 3.95 -15.40
C PRO A 188 -17.08 3.28 -16.76
N THR A 189 -15.96 2.97 -17.40
CA THR A 189 -15.86 2.31 -18.72
C THR A 189 -14.80 1.22 -18.68
N GLY A 190 -14.65 0.45 -19.76
CA GLY A 190 -13.59 -0.54 -19.94
C GLY A 190 -12.28 0.05 -20.50
N ASP A 191 -12.17 1.35 -20.65
CA ASP A 191 -10.99 1.99 -21.23
C ASP A 191 -9.74 1.82 -20.34
N ALA A 192 -8.57 1.88 -20.95
CA ALA A 192 -7.28 1.66 -20.27
C ALA A 192 -7.05 2.59 -19.08
N TRP A 193 -7.46 3.87 -19.19
CA TRP A 193 -7.36 4.82 -18.09
C TRP A 193 -8.29 4.43 -16.92
N ALA A 194 -9.53 4.03 -17.25
CA ALA A 194 -10.55 3.71 -16.26
C ALA A 194 -10.24 2.42 -15.48
N THR A 195 -9.42 1.53 -16.05
CA THR A 195 -9.01 0.27 -15.44
C THR A 195 -7.53 0.24 -15.03
N SER A 196 -6.84 1.40 -15.09
CA SER A 196 -5.44 1.51 -14.72
C SER A 196 -5.26 1.45 -13.20
N TRP A 197 -4.39 0.56 -12.73
CA TRP A 197 -4.08 0.46 -11.30
C TRP A 197 -3.26 1.65 -10.77
N ASN A 198 -2.55 2.37 -11.64
CA ASN A 198 -1.62 3.43 -11.22
C ASN A 198 -1.83 4.79 -11.92
N SER A 199 -2.69 4.87 -12.94
CA SER A 199 -2.87 6.11 -13.73
C SER A 199 -4.31 6.19 -14.26
N GLY A 200 -5.27 6.32 -13.38
CA GLY A 200 -6.70 6.40 -13.69
C GLY A 200 -7.12 7.84 -14.01
N HIS A 201 -7.23 8.66 -13.01
CA HIS A 201 -7.62 10.07 -13.14
C HIS A 201 -7.04 10.92 -11.99
N PRO A 202 -6.95 12.25 -12.18
CA PRO A 202 -6.55 13.14 -11.09
C PRO A 202 -7.66 13.28 -10.03
N THR A 203 -7.26 13.59 -8.81
CA THR A 203 -8.16 14.01 -7.74
C THR A 203 -8.75 15.40 -8.02
N ARG A 204 -9.87 15.72 -7.37
CA ARG A 204 -10.53 17.05 -7.49
C ARG A 204 -9.88 18.14 -6.65
N GLY A 205 -8.90 17.80 -5.83
CA GLY A 205 -8.17 18.65 -4.94
C GLY A 205 -7.21 17.82 -4.09
N CYS A 206 -6.48 18.47 -3.19
CA CYS A 206 -5.48 17.82 -2.35
C CYS A 206 -5.95 17.60 -0.91
N SER A 207 -7.12 18.13 -0.52
CA SER A 207 -7.67 17.94 0.83
C SER A 207 -8.19 16.52 1.04
N GLN A 208 -8.29 16.10 2.30
CA GLN A 208 -8.86 14.80 2.65
C GLN A 208 -10.32 14.66 2.14
N THR A 209 -11.09 15.75 2.20
CA THR A 209 -12.46 15.80 1.68
C THR A 209 -12.48 15.63 0.17
N ALA A 210 -11.58 16.31 -0.56
CA ALA A 210 -11.46 16.18 -2.02
C ALA A 210 -11.04 14.76 -2.44
N LEU A 211 -10.11 14.12 -1.73
CA LEU A 211 -9.72 12.73 -1.98
C LEU A 211 -10.90 11.78 -1.81
N ARG A 212 -11.66 11.91 -0.71
CA ARG A 212 -12.87 11.10 -0.47
C ARG A 212 -13.95 11.36 -1.50
N GLY A 213 -14.15 12.62 -1.88
CA GLY A 213 -15.11 13.02 -2.91
C GLY A 213 -14.75 12.54 -4.32
N THR A 214 -13.50 12.16 -4.56
CA THR A 214 -13.05 11.57 -5.83
C THR A 214 -13.26 10.04 -5.85
N GLY A 215 -13.09 9.36 -4.73
CA GLY A 215 -13.22 7.90 -4.63
C GLY A 215 -12.06 7.23 -3.90
N GLY A 216 -11.23 8.04 -3.22
CA GLY A 216 -10.08 7.59 -2.44
C GLY A 216 -10.20 7.90 -0.96
N ASP A 217 -9.10 7.73 -0.23
CA ASP A 217 -8.98 8.11 1.19
C ASP A 217 -7.52 8.45 1.56
N GLY A 218 -6.69 8.82 0.57
CA GLY A 218 -5.27 9.07 0.77
C GLY A 218 -4.44 7.81 0.98
N LEU A 219 -4.89 6.67 0.46
CA LEU A 219 -4.19 5.40 0.56
C LEU A 219 -3.01 5.34 -0.43
N LEU A 220 -2.03 4.50 -0.11
CA LEU A 220 -0.79 4.31 -0.86
C LEU A 220 -0.57 2.84 -1.22
N TYR A 221 0.08 2.58 -2.35
CA TYR A 221 0.72 1.30 -2.61
C TYR A 221 2.10 1.31 -1.96
N CYS A 222 2.42 0.27 -1.21
CA CYS A 222 3.71 0.09 -0.55
C CYS A 222 4.41 -1.15 -1.10
N PHE A 223 5.68 -0.99 -1.47
CA PHE A 223 6.52 -2.05 -2.00
C PHE A 223 7.79 -2.19 -1.16
N ALA A 224 8.18 -3.42 -0.85
CA ALA A 224 9.48 -3.68 -0.26
C ALA A 224 10.57 -3.61 -1.33
N GLU A 225 11.54 -2.72 -1.10
CA GLU A 225 12.77 -2.65 -1.87
C GLU A 225 13.59 -3.92 -1.61
N LYS A 226 14.05 -4.58 -2.67
CA LYS A 226 14.90 -5.78 -2.60
C LYS A 226 16.25 -5.48 -3.21
#